data_0412c402f867618405e49c15e4af48f4
#
_entry.id   0412c402f867618405e49c15e4af48f4
#
_cell.length_a   1.000
_cell.length_b   1.000
_cell.length_c   1.000
_cell.angle_alpha   90.00
_cell.angle_beta   90.00
_cell.angle_gamma   90.00
#
_symmetry.space_group_name_H-M   'P 1'
#
loop_
_entity.id
_entity.type
_entity.pdbx_description
1 polymer ?
#
loop_
_entity_poly.entity_id
_entity_poly.type
_entity_poly.pdbx_seq_one_letter_code
_entity_poly.pdbx_strand_id
1 'polypeptide(L)'
;MRSLLITISLLFLVSTPYADNKELGGKVFNNNCAVCHGQNASGPKGDWKEKLADGSYPPPPLNGTAHTWHHSPKQLLWTINNGGTLIGGKMPAFKDVLKEEEKTAVLDYLFSLWPDKIKKVYNERFGTNI
;
A
#
# COMPACT_ATOMS: atom_id res chain seq x y z
N MET A 1 16.05 58.24 13.82
CA MET A 1 16.40 56.98 13.18
C MET A 1 15.47 55.88 13.74
N ARG A 2 14.52 55.36 12.94
CA ARG A 2 13.59 54.30 13.36
C ARG A 2 14.15 52.95 12.89
N SER A 3 14.61 52.13 13.83
CA SER A 3 15.06 50.77 13.53
C SER A 3 13.83 49.87 13.22
N LEU A 4 13.76 49.38 12.00
CA LEU A 4 12.76 48.43 11.57
C LEU A 4 13.23 47.02 11.95
N LEU A 5 12.62 46.43 12.98
CA LEU A 5 12.85 45.02 13.36
C LEU A 5 12.06 44.13 12.40
N ILE A 6 12.76 43.48 11.47
CA ILE A 6 12.20 42.46 10.59
C ILE A 6 12.15 41.15 11.39
N THR A 7 10.96 40.77 11.84
CA THR A 7 10.73 39.45 12.43
C THR A 7 10.62 38.42 11.30
N ILE A 8 11.64 37.60 11.11
CA ILE A 8 11.60 36.43 10.23
C ILE A 8 10.78 35.33 10.92
N SER A 9 9.55 35.18 10.47
CA SER A 9 8.69 34.05 10.91
C SER A 9 9.18 32.78 10.22
N LEU A 10 9.83 31.90 10.98
CA LEU A 10 10.26 30.59 10.50
C LEU A 10 9.04 29.66 10.48
N LEU A 11 8.47 29.43 9.28
CA LEU A 11 7.41 28.43 9.08
C LEU A 11 8.03 27.04 9.21
N PHE A 12 7.80 26.37 10.36
CA PHE A 12 8.07 24.95 10.50
C PHE A 12 7.00 24.16 9.72
N LEU A 13 7.38 23.54 8.60
CA LEU A 13 6.57 22.54 7.94
C LEU A 13 6.54 21.28 8.81
N VAL A 14 5.47 21.09 9.55
CA VAL A 14 5.23 19.85 10.30
C VAL A 14 4.66 18.82 9.33
N SER A 15 5.49 17.86 8.92
CA SER A 15 5.02 16.69 8.19
C SER A 15 4.13 15.82 9.11
N THR A 16 3.02 15.31 8.59
CA THR A 16 2.17 14.41 9.35
C THR A 16 2.74 12.99 9.30
N PRO A 17 2.66 12.20 10.38
CA PRO A 17 3.16 10.82 10.40
C PRO A 17 2.59 9.95 9.26
N TYR A 18 1.37 10.22 8.83
CA TYR A 18 0.73 9.52 7.71
C TYR A 18 1.39 9.82 6.35
N ALA A 19 1.81 11.07 6.11
CA ALA A 19 2.52 11.44 4.88
C ALA A 19 3.88 10.73 4.78
N ASP A 20 4.60 10.63 5.91
CA ASP A 20 5.87 9.94 5.98
C ASP A 20 5.72 8.43 5.75
N ASN A 21 4.69 7.80 6.30
CA ASN A 21 4.38 6.39 6.08
C ASN A 21 4.04 6.09 4.61
N LYS A 22 3.23 6.92 3.97
CA LYS A 22 2.89 6.77 2.55
C LYS A 22 4.12 6.84 1.65
N GLU A 23 5.04 7.76 1.92
CA GLU A 23 6.29 7.89 1.15
C GLU A 23 7.19 6.67 1.36
N LEU A 24 7.39 6.24 2.60
CA LEU A 24 8.10 5.01 2.92
C LEU A 24 7.46 3.80 2.22
N GLY A 25 6.15 3.66 2.33
CA GLY A 25 5.40 2.57 1.70
C GLY A 25 5.55 2.53 0.19
N GLY A 26 5.53 3.69 -0.46
CA GLY A 26 5.77 3.81 -1.90
C GLY A 26 7.17 3.35 -2.30
N LYS A 27 8.20 3.71 -1.54
CA LYS A 27 9.58 3.26 -1.77
C LYS A 27 9.70 1.74 -1.60
N VAL A 28 9.17 1.19 -0.51
CA VAL A 28 9.19 -0.24 -0.22
C VAL A 28 8.42 -1.02 -1.30
N PHE A 29 7.24 -0.53 -1.69
CA PHE A 29 6.43 -1.15 -2.74
C PHE A 29 7.16 -1.19 -4.09
N ASN A 30 7.75 -0.09 -4.51
CA ASN A 30 8.49 -0.01 -5.77
C ASN A 30 9.69 -0.98 -5.80
N ASN A 31 10.37 -1.15 -4.69
CA ASN A 31 11.54 -2.01 -4.59
C ASN A 31 11.21 -3.50 -4.49
N ASN A 32 10.07 -3.87 -3.89
CA ASN A 32 9.79 -5.27 -3.53
C ASN A 32 8.52 -5.84 -4.15
N CYS A 33 7.55 -5.01 -4.53
CA CYS A 33 6.22 -5.46 -4.92
C CYS A 33 5.88 -5.14 -6.39
N ALA A 34 6.34 -3.99 -6.89
CA ALA A 34 5.99 -3.50 -8.23
C ALA A 34 6.43 -4.43 -9.36
N VAL A 35 7.49 -5.24 -9.17
CA VAL A 35 7.94 -6.23 -10.15
C VAL A 35 6.84 -7.22 -10.52
N CYS A 36 5.95 -7.55 -9.60
CA CYS A 36 4.80 -8.42 -9.81
C CYS A 36 3.47 -7.66 -9.91
N HIS A 37 3.25 -6.67 -9.03
CA HIS A 37 1.99 -5.95 -8.93
C HIS A 37 1.89 -4.70 -9.83
N GLY A 38 2.92 -4.44 -10.63
CA GLY A 38 2.95 -3.30 -11.57
C GLY A 38 3.14 -1.94 -10.91
N GLN A 39 3.42 -0.94 -11.72
CA GLN A 39 3.51 0.45 -11.28
C GLN A 39 2.14 0.91 -10.75
N ASN A 40 2.16 1.70 -9.66
CA ASN A 40 0.95 2.14 -8.97
C ASN A 40 0.01 0.99 -8.59
N ALA A 41 0.55 -0.20 -8.37
CA ALA A 41 -0.20 -1.40 -7.99
C ALA A 41 -1.33 -1.78 -8.96
N SER A 42 -1.15 -1.49 -10.25
CA SER A 42 -2.16 -1.73 -11.30
C SER A 42 -2.32 -3.21 -11.70
N GLY A 43 -1.41 -4.07 -11.24
CA GLY A 43 -1.32 -5.46 -11.69
C GLY A 43 -0.72 -5.61 -13.08
N PRO A 44 -0.48 -6.83 -13.53
CA PRO A 44 -0.10 -7.13 -14.91
C PRO A 44 -1.29 -6.93 -15.86
N LYS A 45 -1.01 -6.90 -17.16
CA LYS A 45 -2.06 -6.92 -18.20
C LYS A 45 -2.77 -8.27 -18.19
N GLY A 46 -4.09 -8.25 -18.37
CA GLY A 46 -4.92 -9.45 -18.43
C GLY A 46 -5.92 -9.56 -17.27
N ASP A 47 -6.71 -10.63 -17.27
CA ASP A 47 -7.66 -10.90 -16.19
C ASP A 47 -6.95 -11.61 -15.02
N TRP A 48 -6.84 -10.95 -13.90
CA TRP A 48 -6.23 -11.51 -12.69
C TRP A 48 -7.01 -12.69 -12.09
N LYS A 49 -8.25 -12.95 -12.56
CA LYS A 49 -9.09 -14.09 -12.15
C LYS A 49 -8.80 -15.34 -12.98
N GLU A 50 -8.16 -15.20 -14.13
CA GLU A 50 -7.81 -16.32 -14.98
C GLU A 50 -6.47 -16.91 -14.55
N LYS A 51 -6.44 -18.24 -14.38
CA LYS A 51 -5.22 -18.95 -14.03
C LYS A 51 -4.21 -18.91 -15.17
N LEU A 52 -2.95 -18.80 -14.80
CA LEU A 52 -1.82 -18.97 -15.70
C LEU A 52 -1.69 -20.44 -16.15
N ALA A 53 -0.88 -20.69 -17.17
CA ALA A 53 -0.68 -22.03 -17.74
C ALA A 53 -0.19 -23.07 -16.71
N ASP A 54 0.48 -22.63 -15.64
CA ASP A 54 0.96 -23.47 -14.54
C ASP A 54 -0.10 -23.67 -13.42
N GLY A 55 -1.31 -23.18 -13.60
CA GLY A 55 -2.41 -23.30 -12.65
C GLY A 55 -2.41 -22.29 -11.50
N SER A 56 -1.41 -21.42 -11.40
CA SER A 56 -1.38 -20.33 -10.40
C SER A 56 -2.21 -19.13 -10.84
N TYR A 57 -2.63 -18.30 -9.86
CA TYR A 57 -3.23 -17.00 -10.17
C TYR A 57 -2.15 -15.94 -10.39
N PRO A 58 -2.35 -15.03 -11.37
CA PRO A 58 -1.48 -13.88 -11.54
C PRO A 58 -1.59 -12.92 -10.34
N PRO A 59 -0.59 -12.05 -10.11
CA PRO A 59 -0.68 -10.99 -9.11
C PRO A 59 -1.88 -10.09 -9.38
N PRO A 60 -2.82 -9.89 -8.44
CA PRO A 60 -3.95 -9.01 -8.68
C PRO A 60 -3.54 -7.52 -8.62
N PRO A 61 -4.31 -6.62 -9.24
CA PRO A 61 -4.25 -5.19 -8.93
C PRO A 61 -4.52 -4.94 -7.44
N LEU A 62 -3.77 -4.00 -6.83
CA LEU A 62 -3.91 -3.64 -5.42
C LEU A 62 -4.37 -2.18 -5.21
N ASN A 63 -4.61 -1.46 -6.31
CA ASN A 63 -4.98 -0.04 -6.36
C ASN A 63 -6.49 0.24 -6.19
N GLY A 64 -7.25 -0.73 -5.68
CA GLY A 64 -8.71 -0.62 -5.50
C GLY A 64 -9.54 -1.06 -6.69
N THR A 65 -8.94 -1.39 -7.85
CA THR A 65 -9.67 -1.85 -9.04
C THR A 65 -10.02 -3.34 -9.00
N ALA A 66 -9.38 -4.13 -8.12
CA ALA A 66 -9.67 -5.53 -7.88
C ALA A 66 -10.24 -5.75 -6.46
N HIS A 67 -9.94 -6.86 -5.82
CA HIS A 67 -10.61 -7.29 -4.58
C HIS A 67 -9.85 -7.01 -3.28
N THR A 68 -8.68 -6.37 -3.32
CA THR A 68 -7.82 -6.11 -2.14
C THR A 68 -8.58 -5.46 -0.99
N TRP A 69 -9.45 -4.51 -1.28
CA TRP A 69 -10.27 -3.79 -0.31
C TRP A 69 -11.39 -4.65 0.36
N HIS A 70 -11.55 -5.90 -0.05
CA HIS A 70 -12.44 -6.86 0.63
C HIS A 70 -11.81 -7.49 1.88
N HIS A 71 -10.48 -7.39 2.03
CA HIS A 71 -9.71 -7.99 3.11
C HIS A 71 -9.36 -6.97 4.19
N SER A 72 -9.42 -7.38 5.46
CA SER A 72 -9.03 -6.52 6.57
C SER A 72 -7.52 -6.19 6.54
N PRO A 73 -7.07 -5.11 7.21
CA PRO A 73 -5.63 -4.80 7.33
C PRO A 73 -4.83 -5.97 7.91
N LYS A 74 -5.39 -6.66 8.91
CA LYS A 74 -4.77 -7.85 9.51
C LYS A 74 -4.57 -8.97 8.48
N GLN A 75 -5.54 -9.20 7.62
CA GLN A 75 -5.48 -10.24 6.59
C GLN A 75 -4.49 -9.88 5.49
N LEU A 76 -4.43 -8.60 5.10
CA LEU A 76 -3.43 -8.12 4.14
C LEU A 76 -2.01 -8.24 4.68
N LEU A 77 -1.76 -7.86 5.95
CA LEU A 77 -0.47 -8.07 6.61
C LEU A 77 -0.11 -9.55 6.73
N TRP A 78 -1.08 -10.42 7.01
CA TRP A 78 -0.86 -11.87 7.02
C TRP A 78 -0.37 -12.36 5.64
N THR A 79 -0.99 -11.89 4.54
CA THR A 79 -0.58 -12.25 3.18
C THR A 79 0.82 -11.75 2.86
N ILE A 80 1.17 -10.51 3.24
CA ILE A 80 2.53 -9.99 3.07
C ILE A 80 3.53 -10.87 3.84
N ASN A 81 3.22 -11.24 5.07
CA ASN A 81 4.10 -12.06 5.91
C ASN A 81 4.30 -13.47 5.37
N ASN A 82 3.25 -14.12 4.89
CA ASN A 82 3.25 -15.55 4.60
C ASN A 82 3.28 -15.87 3.09
N GLY A 83 3.10 -14.86 2.25
CA GLY A 83 3.02 -15.04 0.80
C GLY A 83 1.68 -15.57 0.31
N GLY A 84 1.60 -15.87 -0.99
CA GLY A 84 0.38 -16.24 -1.69
C GLY A 84 0.25 -17.73 -2.04
N THR A 85 1.22 -18.56 -1.71
CA THR A 85 1.24 -19.98 -2.12
C THR A 85 0.02 -20.75 -1.59
N LEU A 86 -0.40 -20.49 -0.35
CA LEU A 86 -1.55 -21.14 0.27
C LEU A 86 -2.90 -20.75 -0.36
N ILE A 87 -2.93 -19.67 -1.11
CA ILE A 87 -4.12 -19.14 -1.80
C ILE A 87 -4.01 -19.25 -3.33
N GLY A 88 -3.11 -20.11 -3.82
CA GLY A 88 -2.96 -20.42 -5.23
C GLY A 88 -2.14 -19.43 -6.05
N GLY A 89 -1.45 -18.50 -5.40
CA GLY A 89 -0.54 -17.54 -6.03
C GLY A 89 0.93 -17.91 -5.87
N LYS A 90 1.81 -17.05 -6.36
CA LYS A 90 3.29 -17.19 -6.27
C LYS A 90 3.96 -16.05 -5.48
N MET A 91 3.19 -15.24 -4.77
CA MET A 91 3.73 -14.16 -3.95
C MET A 91 4.69 -14.74 -2.91
N PRO A 92 5.95 -14.28 -2.82
CA PRO A 92 6.87 -14.71 -1.78
C PRO A 92 6.43 -14.19 -0.40
N ALA A 93 6.91 -14.83 0.66
CA ALA A 93 6.74 -14.35 2.03
C ALA A 93 7.75 -13.25 2.36
N PHE A 94 7.29 -12.17 3.00
CA PHE A 94 8.14 -11.03 3.39
C PHE A 94 8.38 -10.93 4.90
N LYS A 95 7.96 -11.93 5.69
CA LYS A 95 8.10 -11.93 7.14
C LYS A 95 9.52 -11.60 7.61
N ASP A 96 10.51 -12.22 6.98
CA ASP A 96 11.92 -12.10 7.35
C ASP A 96 12.70 -11.14 6.43
N VAL A 97 12.01 -10.47 5.48
CA VAL A 97 12.58 -9.55 4.50
C VAL A 97 12.32 -8.09 4.85
N LEU A 98 11.09 -7.80 5.30
CA LEU A 98 10.63 -6.46 5.62
C LEU A 98 10.34 -6.31 7.11
N LYS A 99 10.65 -5.14 7.66
CA LYS A 99 10.29 -4.77 9.03
C LYS A 99 8.78 -4.52 9.14
N GLU A 100 8.22 -4.59 10.35
CA GLU A 100 6.79 -4.36 10.58
C GLU A 100 6.33 -2.97 10.13
N GLU A 101 7.14 -1.93 10.40
CA GLU A 101 6.85 -0.57 9.95
C GLU A 101 6.82 -0.45 8.42
N GLU A 102 7.69 -1.16 7.70
CA GLU A 102 7.73 -1.17 6.24
C GLU A 102 6.48 -1.84 5.65
N LYS A 103 6.05 -2.96 6.22
CA LYS A 103 4.83 -3.67 5.81
C LYS A 103 3.57 -2.84 6.05
N THR A 104 3.49 -2.17 7.20
CA THR A 104 2.39 -1.26 7.51
C THR A 104 2.39 -0.06 6.56
N ALA A 105 3.55 0.53 6.30
CA ALA A 105 3.71 1.63 5.36
C ALA A 105 3.29 1.25 3.93
N VAL A 106 3.56 0.02 3.49
CA VAL A 106 3.06 -0.50 2.20
C VAL A 106 1.53 -0.49 2.17
N LEU A 107 0.84 -0.87 3.24
CA LEU A 107 -0.62 -0.79 3.29
C LEU A 107 -1.11 0.66 3.19
N ASP A 108 -0.50 1.61 3.91
CA ASP A 108 -0.84 3.03 3.84
C ASP A 108 -0.66 3.59 2.42
N TYR A 109 0.42 3.18 1.74
CA TYR A 109 0.63 3.51 0.33
C TYR A 109 -0.47 2.94 -0.56
N LEU A 110 -0.79 1.65 -0.46
CA LEU A 110 -1.85 1.01 -1.24
C LEU A 110 -3.20 1.68 -1.02
N PHE A 111 -3.58 1.94 0.23
CA PHE A 111 -4.82 2.63 0.57
C PHE A 111 -4.87 4.04 -0.03
N SER A 112 -3.73 4.73 -0.11
CA SER A 112 -3.66 6.06 -0.73
C SER A 112 -4.03 6.04 -2.22
N LEU A 113 -3.80 4.92 -2.91
CA LEU A 113 -4.12 4.74 -4.34
C LEU A 113 -5.60 4.46 -4.61
N TRP A 114 -6.36 4.09 -3.58
CA TRP A 114 -7.76 3.70 -3.78
C TRP A 114 -8.66 4.90 -4.06
N PRO A 115 -9.71 4.73 -4.89
CA PRO A 115 -10.75 5.74 -5.05
C PRO A 115 -11.45 6.05 -3.72
N ASP A 116 -11.87 7.29 -3.52
CA ASP A 116 -12.51 7.73 -2.27
C ASP A 116 -13.75 6.91 -1.89
N LYS A 117 -14.52 6.47 -2.89
CA LYS A 117 -15.66 5.56 -2.67
C LYS A 117 -15.23 4.25 -2.02
N ILE A 118 -14.10 3.68 -2.46
CA ILE A 118 -13.56 2.43 -1.91
C ILE A 118 -13.03 2.66 -0.50
N LYS A 119 -12.28 3.76 -0.27
CA LYS A 119 -11.80 4.13 1.08
C LYS A 119 -12.96 4.26 2.06
N LYS A 120 -14.04 4.94 1.67
CA LYS A 120 -15.23 5.09 2.51
C LYS A 120 -15.81 3.74 2.93
N VAL A 121 -16.07 2.85 1.97
CA VAL A 121 -16.62 1.50 2.24
C VAL A 121 -15.68 0.70 3.12
N TYR A 122 -14.38 0.80 2.89
CA TYR A 122 -13.37 0.08 3.67
C TYR A 122 -13.30 0.56 5.13
N ASN A 123 -13.34 1.89 5.33
CA ASN A 123 -13.37 2.49 6.67
C ASN A 123 -14.62 2.08 7.45
N GLU A 124 -15.79 2.12 6.80
CA GLU A 124 -17.06 1.69 7.40
C GLU A 124 -17.01 0.20 7.81
N ARG A 125 -16.39 -0.65 6.97
CA ARG A 125 -16.34 -2.10 7.20
C ARG A 125 -15.33 -2.51 8.27
N PHE A 126 -14.17 -1.87 8.33
CA PHE A 126 -13.06 -2.31 9.17
C PHE A 126 -12.70 -1.34 10.29
N GLY A 127 -13.41 -0.22 10.42
CA GLY A 127 -13.17 0.78 11.47
C GLY A 127 -11.82 1.50 11.32
N THR A 128 -11.32 1.63 10.10
CA THR A 128 -10.06 2.31 9.78
C THR A 128 -10.32 3.75 9.37
N ASN A 129 -9.33 4.63 9.53
CA ASN A 129 -9.36 6.02 9.08
C ASN A 129 -8.21 6.24 8.09
N ILE A 130 -8.36 5.73 6.86
CA ILE A 130 -7.41 5.86 5.76
C ILE A 130 -7.86 6.92 4.75
#